data_23fef9debf535dd3890a0f193fa68ea6
#
_entry.id   23fef9debf535dd3890a0f193fa68ea6
#
_cell.length_a   1.000
_cell.length_b   1.000
_cell.length_c   1.000
_cell.angle_alpha   90.00
_cell.angle_beta   90.00
_cell.angle_gamma   90.00
#
_symmetry.space_group_name_H-M   'P 1'
#
loop_
_entity.id
_entity.type
_entity.pdbx_description
1 polymer ?
#
loop_
_entity_poly.entity_id
_entity_poly.type
_entity_poly.pdbx_seq_one_letter_code
_entity_poly.pdbx_strand_id
1 'polypeptide(L)'
;SYDPKFNPDGVWDKKASEKAEDLNIIICMEMKQEGSAFNIQKHVHNYPHCWRTDKPILYYPLDSWFIKDTEKKERMVELNKTIRWQPESTGTGRFGNWLENLNDWNLSRSRFWGTPLPIWRDENRGEKCIGSVEELYAEIEKAVAAGVMDKNPLKEAGFVVGDFSQENYDKIDLHRPYVDDIVLVNEEG
;
A
#
# COMPACT_ATOMS: atom_id res chain seq x y z
N SER A 1 -8.99 -19.75 -16.93
CA SER A 1 -10.23 -19.61 -17.72
C SER A 1 -10.31 -18.22 -18.34
N TYR A 2 -10.90 -18.15 -19.50
CA TYR A 2 -11.05 -16.95 -20.31
C TYR A 2 -12.45 -16.34 -20.07
N ASP A 3 -12.52 -15.03 -19.78
CA ASP A 3 -13.82 -14.35 -19.68
C ASP A 3 -14.41 -14.13 -21.07
N PRO A 4 -15.54 -14.75 -21.42
CA PRO A 4 -16.14 -14.66 -22.75
C PRO A 4 -16.63 -13.26 -23.13
N LYS A 5 -16.62 -12.29 -22.21
CA LYS A 5 -16.94 -10.89 -22.47
C LYS A 5 -15.82 -10.13 -23.18
N PHE A 6 -14.63 -10.71 -23.24
CA PHE A 6 -13.47 -10.14 -23.90
C PHE A 6 -13.03 -11.00 -25.07
N ASN A 7 -12.47 -10.38 -26.10
CA ASN A 7 -11.81 -11.13 -27.16
C ASN A 7 -10.46 -11.71 -26.68
N PRO A 8 -9.80 -12.59 -27.44
CA PRO A 8 -8.50 -13.16 -27.09
C PRO A 8 -7.41 -12.12 -26.79
N ASP A 9 -7.52 -10.92 -27.36
CA ASP A 9 -6.57 -9.82 -27.14
C ASP A 9 -6.88 -9.00 -25.88
N GLY A 10 -7.87 -9.42 -25.09
CA GLY A 10 -8.28 -8.75 -23.86
C GLY A 10 -9.16 -7.51 -24.06
N VAL A 11 -9.64 -7.26 -25.28
CA VAL A 11 -10.54 -6.14 -25.59
C VAL A 11 -12.00 -6.56 -25.38
N TRP A 12 -12.75 -5.71 -24.67
CA TRP A 12 -14.16 -5.98 -24.36
C TRP A 12 -15.03 -6.03 -25.64
N ASP A 13 -15.73 -7.15 -25.83
CA ASP A 13 -16.64 -7.34 -26.94
C ASP A 13 -18.10 -7.18 -26.50
N LYS A 14 -18.75 -6.11 -26.95
CA LYS A 14 -20.13 -5.80 -26.61
C LYS A 14 -21.11 -6.90 -27.00
N LYS A 15 -20.96 -7.50 -28.21
CA LYS A 15 -21.86 -8.55 -28.70
C LYS A 15 -21.68 -9.87 -27.94
N ALA A 16 -20.43 -10.21 -27.62
CA ALA A 16 -20.12 -11.36 -26.79
C ALA A 16 -20.64 -11.17 -25.37
N SER A 17 -20.49 -9.97 -24.79
CA SER A 17 -20.91 -9.69 -23.42
C SER A 17 -22.42 -9.72 -23.20
N GLU A 18 -23.23 -9.43 -24.21
CA GLU A 18 -24.69 -9.51 -24.14
C GLU A 18 -25.24 -10.95 -24.04
N LYS A 19 -24.46 -11.93 -24.51
CA LYS A 19 -24.83 -13.34 -24.57
C LYS A 19 -24.01 -14.24 -23.67
N ALA A 20 -22.95 -13.70 -23.08
CA ALA A 20 -22.03 -14.47 -22.26
C ALA A 20 -22.66 -14.85 -20.92
N GLU A 21 -22.47 -16.08 -20.51
CA GLU A 21 -22.74 -16.49 -19.12
C GLU A 21 -21.84 -15.74 -18.14
N ASP A 22 -22.29 -15.61 -16.92
CA ASP A 22 -21.47 -15.01 -15.84
C ASP A 22 -20.21 -15.87 -15.63
N LEU A 23 -19.05 -15.21 -15.59
CA LEU A 23 -17.75 -15.86 -15.41
C LEU A 23 -17.72 -16.76 -14.16
N ASN A 24 -18.40 -16.34 -13.08
CA ASN A 24 -18.47 -17.15 -11.86
C ASN A 24 -19.17 -18.50 -12.11
N ILE A 25 -20.21 -18.53 -12.96
CA ILE A 25 -20.90 -19.77 -13.33
C ILE A 25 -19.96 -20.65 -14.13
N ILE A 26 -19.22 -20.08 -15.09
CA ILE A 26 -18.26 -20.83 -15.91
C ILE A 26 -17.19 -21.46 -15.01
N ILE A 27 -16.57 -20.69 -14.12
CA ILE A 27 -15.57 -21.18 -13.16
C ILE A 27 -16.15 -22.31 -12.29
N CYS A 28 -17.36 -22.12 -11.76
CA CYS A 28 -18.02 -23.16 -10.96
C CYS A 28 -18.22 -24.45 -11.74
N MET A 29 -18.59 -24.37 -13.00
CA MET A 29 -18.80 -25.54 -13.86
C MET A 29 -17.49 -26.24 -14.19
N GLU A 30 -16.43 -25.49 -14.49
CA GLU A 30 -15.09 -26.03 -14.71
C GLU A 30 -14.59 -26.78 -13.47
N MET A 31 -14.63 -26.14 -12.30
CA MET A 31 -14.24 -26.76 -11.03
C MET A 31 -15.05 -28.03 -10.70
N LYS A 32 -16.33 -28.05 -11.08
CA LYS A 32 -17.16 -29.24 -10.90
C LYS A 32 -16.72 -30.38 -11.82
N GLN A 33 -16.39 -30.06 -13.08
CA GLN A 33 -15.90 -31.06 -14.05
C GLN A 33 -14.54 -31.64 -13.64
N GLU A 34 -13.66 -30.80 -13.09
CA GLU A 34 -12.34 -31.20 -12.58
C GLU A 34 -12.42 -31.96 -11.25
N GLY A 35 -13.58 -32.00 -10.60
CA GLY A 35 -13.75 -32.60 -9.27
C GLY A 35 -13.13 -31.82 -8.12
N SER A 36 -12.73 -30.58 -8.36
CA SER A 36 -12.11 -29.69 -7.36
C SER A 36 -13.13 -28.91 -6.51
N ALA A 37 -14.39 -28.83 -6.95
CA ALA A 37 -15.45 -28.16 -6.19
C ALA A 37 -16.06 -29.07 -5.13
N PHE A 38 -15.93 -28.70 -3.86
CA PHE A 38 -16.56 -29.39 -2.75
C PHE A 38 -18.08 -29.21 -2.73
N ASN A 39 -18.57 -27.98 -2.94
CA ASN A 39 -19.99 -27.65 -2.97
C ASN A 39 -20.21 -26.38 -3.82
N ILE A 40 -21.30 -26.36 -4.60
CA ILE A 40 -21.71 -25.20 -5.38
C ILE A 40 -23.18 -24.92 -5.06
N GLN A 41 -23.43 -23.74 -4.49
CA GLN A 41 -24.79 -23.30 -4.14
C GLN A 41 -24.99 -21.84 -4.59
N LYS A 42 -26.19 -21.56 -5.09
CA LYS A 42 -26.63 -20.19 -5.33
C LYS A 42 -27.02 -19.55 -3.99
N HIS A 43 -26.33 -18.48 -3.63
CA HIS A 43 -26.59 -17.69 -2.42
C HIS A 43 -26.84 -16.25 -2.77
N VAL A 44 -27.93 -15.67 -2.25
CA VAL A 44 -28.24 -14.25 -2.42
C VAL A 44 -27.76 -13.50 -1.19
N HIS A 45 -26.87 -12.56 -1.40
CA HIS A 45 -26.30 -11.72 -0.35
C HIS A 45 -25.97 -10.34 -0.88
N ASN A 46 -25.78 -9.38 0.03
CA ASN A 46 -25.27 -8.07 -0.34
C ASN A 46 -23.80 -8.19 -0.75
N TYR A 47 -23.46 -7.66 -1.91
CA TYR A 47 -22.09 -7.63 -2.40
C TYR A 47 -21.59 -6.18 -2.50
N PRO A 48 -20.39 -5.86 -2.03
CA PRO A 48 -19.87 -4.50 -2.10
C PRO A 48 -19.56 -4.10 -3.54
N HIS A 49 -19.96 -2.87 -3.87
CA HIS A 49 -19.72 -2.26 -5.16
C HIS A 49 -18.84 -1.01 -5.01
N CYS A 50 -18.09 -0.70 -6.06
CA CYS A 50 -17.32 0.52 -6.13
C CYS A 50 -18.24 1.73 -6.17
N TRP A 51 -18.15 2.63 -5.20
CA TRP A 51 -19.00 3.80 -5.09
C TRP A 51 -18.93 4.80 -6.27
N ARG A 52 -17.88 4.71 -7.12
CA ARG A 52 -17.70 5.55 -8.30
C ARG A 52 -18.28 4.93 -9.57
N THR A 53 -18.18 3.62 -9.73
CA THR A 53 -18.50 2.93 -10.99
C THR A 53 -19.69 2.00 -10.86
N ASP A 54 -20.19 1.79 -9.63
CA ASP A 54 -21.24 0.81 -9.30
C ASP A 54 -20.94 -0.63 -9.78
N LYS A 55 -19.64 -0.92 -10.00
CA LYS A 55 -19.19 -2.25 -10.38
C LYS A 55 -18.88 -3.08 -9.14
N PRO A 56 -19.14 -4.40 -9.17
CA PRO A 56 -18.68 -5.31 -8.12
C PRO A 56 -17.17 -5.18 -7.90
N ILE A 57 -16.74 -5.16 -6.65
CA ILE A 57 -15.31 -5.14 -6.33
C ILE A 57 -14.77 -6.57 -6.23
N LEU A 58 -13.49 -6.74 -6.58
CA LEU A 58 -12.77 -7.99 -6.39
C LEU A 58 -11.89 -7.89 -5.16
N TYR A 59 -11.87 -8.95 -4.38
CA TYR A 59 -10.90 -9.14 -3.30
C TYR A 59 -9.78 -10.03 -3.81
N TYR A 60 -8.57 -9.49 -3.87
CA TYR A 60 -7.38 -10.26 -4.19
C TYR A 60 -6.18 -9.73 -3.40
N PRO A 61 -5.19 -10.57 -3.09
CA PRO A 61 -4.03 -10.15 -2.33
C PRO A 61 -3.14 -9.21 -3.15
N LEU A 62 -2.63 -8.20 -2.48
CA LEU A 62 -1.62 -7.28 -3.00
C LEU A 62 -0.47 -7.21 -2.02
N ASP A 63 0.75 -7.19 -2.54
CA ASP A 63 1.92 -6.90 -1.72
C ASP A 63 1.76 -5.52 -1.10
N SER A 64 1.97 -5.44 0.19
CA SER A 64 1.70 -4.23 0.97
C SER A 64 2.73 -4.07 2.09
N TRP A 65 2.98 -2.82 2.45
CA TRP A 65 3.81 -2.47 3.60
C TRP A 65 2.96 -2.41 4.86
N PHE A 66 3.48 -3.05 5.91
CA PHE A 66 2.83 -3.08 7.22
C PHE A 66 3.79 -2.62 8.31
N ILE A 67 3.27 -1.86 9.28
CA ILE A 67 3.92 -1.72 10.58
C ILE A 67 3.47 -2.91 11.43
N LYS A 68 4.44 -3.65 11.98
CA LYS A 68 4.20 -4.83 12.81
C LYS A 68 3.79 -4.44 14.25
N ASP A 69 2.64 -3.80 14.36
CA ASP A 69 2.11 -3.33 15.65
C ASP A 69 1.86 -4.47 16.62
N THR A 70 1.56 -5.66 16.09
CA THR A 70 1.33 -6.88 16.89
C THR A 70 2.55 -7.25 17.75
N GLU A 71 3.77 -6.87 17.36
CA GLU A 71 4.99 -7.11 18.16
C GLU A 71 4.96 -6.41 19.53
N LYS A 72 4.31 -5.26 19.61
CA LYS A 72 4.21 -4.47 20.85
C LYS A 72 2.84 -4.55 21.51
N LYS A 73 1.94 -5.36 20.99
CA LYS A 73 0.54 -5.47 21.42
C LYS A 73 0.39 -5.70 22.92
N GLU A 74 1.07 -6.70 23.47
CA GLU A 74 0.98 -7.04 24.90
C GLU A 74 1.44 -5.86 25.75
N ARG A 75 2.55 -5.21 25.36
CA ARG A 75 3.05 -4.05 26.06
C ARG A 75 2.10 -2.86 26.00
N MET A 76 1.43 -2.63 24.88
CA MET A 76 0.42 -1.58 24.76
C MET A 76 -0.81 -1.85 25.62
N VAL A 77 -1.26 -3.11 25.72
CA VAL A 77 -2.35 -3.52 26.61
C VAL A 77 -1.98 -3.28 28.09
N GLU A 78 -0.75 -3.61 28.50
CA GLU A 78 -0.27 -3.34 29.87
C GLU A 78 -0.25 -1.83 30.15
N LEU A 79 0.32 -1.03 29.26
CA LEU A 79 0.41 0.42 29.40
C LEU A 79 -0.97 1.06 29.44
N ASN A 80 -1.92 0.58 28.67
CA ASN A 80 -3.31 1.06 28.69
C ASN A 80 -3.93 0.96 30.09
N LYS A 81 -3.60 -0.07 30.85
CA LYS A 81 -4.08 -0.25 32.23
C LYS A 81 -3.52 0.77 33.22
N THR A 82 -2.42 1.43 32.89
CA THR A 82 -1.80 2.47 33.73
C THR A 82 -2.40 3.85 33.53
N ILE A 83 -3.19 4.04 32.46
CA ILE A 83 -3.80 5.32 32.12
C ILE A 83 -5.06 5.52 32.94
N ARG A 84 -5.20 6.70 33.55
CA ARG A 84 -6.43 7.10 34.23
C ARG A 84 -7.45 7.62 33.23
N TRP A 85 -8.22 6.70 32.66
CA TRP A 85 -9.28 7.03 31.70
C TRP A 85 -10.48 7.72 32.35
N GLN A 86 -11.06 8.72 31.68
CA GLN A 86 -12.32 9.34 32.06
C GLN A 86 -13.25 9.49 30.83
N PRO A 87 -14.31 8.69 30.74
CA PRO A 87 -14.72 7.63 31.66
C PRO A 87 -13.81 6.40 31.59
N GLU A 88 -13.73 5.65 32.68
CA GLU A 88 -12.93 4.41 32.78
C GLU A 88 -13.29 3.38 31.70
N SER A 89 -14.56 3.35 31.31
CA SER A 89 -15.06 2.48 30.23
C SER A 89 -14.39 2.71 28.85
N THR A 90 -13.75 3.84 28.62
CA THR A 90 -12.98 4.06 27.40
C THR A 90 -11.77 3.12 27.35
N GLY A 91 -11.03 3.02 28.42
CA GLY A 91 -9.82 2.19 28.51
C GLY A 91 -10.11 0.69 28.62
N THR A 92 -11.12 0.31 29.41
CA THR A 92 -11.50 -1.10 29.61
C THR A 92 -12.46 -1.63 28.54
N GLY A 93 -13.16 -0.74 27.84
CA GLY A 93 -14.12 -1.08 26.80
C GLY A 93 -13.52 -0.92 25.39
N ARG A 94 -13.99 0.10 24.65
CA ARG A 94 -13.70 0.24 23.21
C ARG A 94 -12.20 0.25 22.87
N PHE A 95 -11.41 1.04 23.59
CA PHE A 95 -9.97 1.16 23.30
C PHE A 95 -9.20 -0.08 23.74
N GLY A 96 -9.49 -0.61 24.94
CA GLY A 96 -8.88 -1.85 25.43
C GLY A 96 -9.15 -3.02 24.48
N ASN A 97 -10.41 -3.21 24.10
CA ASN A 97 -10.80 -4.24 23.13
C ASN A 97 -10.11 -4.06 21.78
N TRP A 98 -9.93 -2.82 21.32
CA TRP A 98 -9.21 -2.55 20.08
C TRP A 98 -7.74 -2.95 20.20
N LEU A 99 -7.06 -2.64 21.30
CA LEU A 99 -5.68 -3.06 21.56
C LEU A 99 -5.53 -4.58 21.64
N GLU A 100 -6.46 -5.27 22.31
CA GLU A 100 -6.46 -6.73 22.44
C GLU A 100 -6.65 -7.44 21.09
N ASN A 101 -7.36 -6.81 20.16
CA ASN A 101 -7.60 -7.31 18.81
C ASN A 101 -6.74 -6.60 17.75
N LEU A 102 -5.65 -5.96 18.15
CA LEU A 102 -4.77 -5.21 17.27
C LEU A 102 -4.19 -6.11 16.17
N ASN A 103 -4.26 -5.64 14.95
CA ASN A 103 -3.61 -6.22 13.78
C ASN A 103 -2.52 -5.25 13.26
N ASP A 104 -1.60 -5.77 12.46
CA ASP A 104 -0.56 -4.96 11.83
C ASP A 104 -1.18 -3.87 10.94
N TRP A 105 -0.58 -2.70 10.96
CA TRP A 105 -1.10 -1.54 10.27
C TRP A 105 -0.64 -1.50 8.82
N ASN A 106 -1.58 -1.70 7.88
CA ASN A 106 -1.32 -1.57 6.45
C ASN A 106 -1.17 -0.09 6.06
N LEU A 107 0.03 0.27 5.58
CA LEU A 107 0.35 1.62 5.13
C LEU A 107 0.14 1.82 3.62
N SER A 108 0.13 0.75 2.83
CA SER A 108 0.07 0.85 1.37
C SER A 108 -1.25 1.41 0.88
N ARG A 109 -1.18 2.29 -0.11
CA ARG A 109 -2.34 2.83 -0.84
C ARG A 109 -1.99 2.91 -2.33
N SER A 110 -2.91 2.48 -3.19
CA SER A 110 -2.76 2.49 -4.65
C SER A 110 -3.33 3.76 -5.29
N ARG A 111 -3.19 4.91 -4.63
CA ARG A 111 -3.65 6.20 -5.17
C ARG A 111 -2.48 6.96 -5.76
N PHE A 112 -2.71 7.58 -6.91
CA PHE A 112 -1.68 8.35 -7.61
C PHE A 112 -1.18 9.52 -6.75
N TRP A 113 -2.07 10.32 -6.17
CA TRP A 113 -1.70 11.43 -5.30
C TRP A 113 -1.57 10.98 -3.85
N GLY A 114 -0.38 11.12 -3.32
CA GLY A 114 -0.05 10.82 -1.93
C GLY A 114 1.46 10.85 -1.71
N THR A 115 1.88 11.08 -0.49
CA THR A 115 3.29 10.97 -0.10
C THR A 115 3.69 9.49 -0.18
N PRO A 116 4.73 9.14 -0.95
CA PRO A 116 5.24 7.77 -0.99
C PRO A 116 5.83 7.36 0.36
N LEU A 117 5.90 6.05 0.61
CA LEU A 117 6.68 5.53 1.72
C LEU A 117 8.16 5.79 1.45
N PRO A 118 8.94 6.27 2.43
CA PRO A 118 10.35 6.63 2.23
C PRO A 118 11.24 5.39 2.21
N ILE A 119 10.93 4.43 1.35
CA ILE A 119 11.60 3.15 1.24
C ILE A 119 12.10 2.98 -0.19
N TRP A 120 13.42 2.89 -0.34
CA TRP A 120 14.09 2.55 -1.58
C TRP A 120 14.39 1.06 -1.58
N ARG A 121 14.18 0.40 -2.72
CA ARG A 121 14.41 -1.04 -2.89
C ARG A 121 15.26 -1.26 -4.13
N ASP A 122 16.28 -2.10 -3.99
CA ASP A 122 17.09 -2.57 -5.11
C ASP A 122 16.49 -3.83 -5.78
N GLU A 123 17.10 -4.27 -6.89
CA GLU A 123 16.68 -5.46 -7.64
C GLU A 123 16.83 -6.76 -6.82
N ASN A 124 17.76 -6.80 -5.87
CA ASN A 124 18.03 -7.95 -5.00
C ASN A 124 17.14 -7.96 -3.74
N ARG A 125 16.16 -7.02 -3.66
CA ARG A 125 15.26 -6.80 -2.51
C ARG A 125 15.96 -6.25 -1.26
N GLY A 126 17.14 -5.65 -1.42
CA GLY A 126 17.71 -4.79 -0.39
C GLY A 126 16.81 -3.56 -0.20
N GLU A 127 16.57 -3.18 1.04
CA GLU A 127 15.62 -2.12 1.38
C GLU A 127 16.28 -1.10 2.30
N LYS A 128 16.09 0.18 1.97
CA LYS A 128 16.52 1.29 2.81
C LYS A 128 15.34 2.21 3.11
N CYS A 129 15.03 2.35 4.38
CA CYS A 129 14.04 3.31 4.86
C CYS A 129 14.75 4.61 5.26
N ILE A 130 14.34 5.72 4.68
CA ILE A 130 14.89 7.06 4.95
C ILE A 130 14.09 7.71 6.07
N GLY A 131 14.78 8.12 7.13
CA GLY A 131 14.17 8.66 8.35
C GLY A 131 14.00 10.19 8.36
N SER A 132 14.70 10.92 7.49
CA SER A 132 14.58 12.39 7.41
C SER A 132 14.95 12.92 6.03
N VAL A 133 14.60 14.19 5.78
CA VAL A 133 14.98 14.88 4.53
C VAL A 133 16.49 15.10 4.45
N GLU A 134 17.13 15.34 5.58
CA GLU A 134 18.60 15.47 5.68
C GLU A 134 19.30 14.16 5.32
N GLU A 135 18.78 13.04 5.77
CA GLU A 135 19.28 11.72 5.39
C GLU A 135 19.08 11.49 3.90
N LEU A 136 17.89 11.78 3.36
CA LEU A 136 17.64 11.69 1.92
C LEU A 136 18.64 12.54 1.14
N TYR A 137 18.87 13.80 1.55
CA TYR A 137 19.83 14.68 0.93
C TYR A 137 21.24 14.06 0.90
N ALA A 138 21.70 13.51 2.03
CA ALA A 138 23.02 12.88 2.13
C ALA A 138 23.13 11.63 1.24
N GLU A 139 22.09 10.82 1.16
CA GLU A 139 22.07 9.63 0.29
C GLU A 139 22.05 10.00 -1.20
N ILE A 140 21.35 11.08 -1.57
CA ILE A 140 21.40 11.59 -2.94
C ILE A 140 22.80 12.14 -3.27
N GLU A 141 23.48 12.83 -2.35
CA GLU A 141 24.88 13.28 -2.59
C GLU A 141 25.82 12.09 -2.81
N LYS A 142 25.60 10.95 -2.13
CA LYS A 142 26.36 9.71 -2.39
C LYS A 142 26.05 9.17 -3.79
N ALA A 143 24.79 9.18 -4.22
CA ALA A 143 24.40 8.75 -5.55
C ALA A 143 24.99 9.63 -6.65
N VAL A 144 25.08 10.94 -6.43
CA VAL A 144 25.77 11.89 -7.33
C VAL A 144 27.26 11.60 -7.37
N ALA A 145 27.89 11.37 -6.22
CA ALA A 145 29.33 11.06 -6.15
C ALA A 145 29.66 9.72 -6.84
N ALA A 146 28.74 8.77 -6.80
CA ALA A 146 28.85 7.47 -7.50
C ALA A 146 28.52 7.56 -9.01
N GLY A 147 28.04 8.70 -9.51
CA GLY A 147 27.67 8.90 -10.91
C GLY A 147 26.33 8.24 -11.29
N VAL A 148 25.52 7.84 -10.32
CA VAL A 148 24.19 7.25 -10.53
C VAL A 148 23.14 8.34 -10.75
N MET A 149 23.33 9.52 -10.14
CA MET A 149 22.55 10.73 -10.38
C MET A 149 23.44 11.85 -10.85
N ASP A 150 22.96 12.66 -11.79
CA ASP A 150 23.71 13.82 -12.29
C ASP A 150 23.76 14.95 -11.27
N LYS A 151 22.73 15.10 -10.45
CA LYS A 151 22.55 16.23 -9.53
C LYS A 151 21.61 15.88 -8.39
N ASN A 152 21.69 16.65 -7.30
CA ASN A 152 20.78 16.53 -6.17
C ASN A 152 19.59 17.50 -6.36
N PRO A 153 18.35 16.99 -6.58
CA PRO A 153 17.20 17.86 -6.81
C PRO A 153 16.83 18.71 -5.58
N LEU A 154 17.08 18.24 -4.36
CA LEU A 154 16.82 19.03 -3.15
C LEU A 154 17.76 20.24 -3.06
N LYS A 155 19.02 20.04 -3.44
CA LYS A 155 20.03 21.11 -3.52
C LYS A 155 19.69 22.14 -4.58
N GLU A 156 19.23 21.70 -5.75
CA GLU A 156 18.79 22.61 -6.82
C GLU A 156 17.57 23.43 -6.42
N ALA A 157 16.64 22.83 -5.66
CA ALA A 157 15.51 23.56 -5.08
C ALA A 157 15.91 24.58 -4.01
N GLY A 158 17.19 24.58 -3.60
CA GLY A 158 17.71 25.49 -2.58
C GLY A 158 17.40 25.05 -1.15
N PHE A 159 17.16 23.74 -0.93
CA PHE A 159 17.04 23.19 0.42
C PHE A 159 18.39 23.26 1.15
N VAL A 160 18.35 23.72 2.40
CA VAL A 160 19.52 23.88 3.26
C VAL A 160 19.45 22.88 4.42
N VAL A 161 20.44 21.98 4.49
CA VAL A 161 20.56 21.01 5.58
C VAL A 161 20.80 21.73 6.91
N GLY A 162 20.02 21.36 7.94
CA GLY A 162 20.08 21.96 9.26
C GLY A 162 19.24 23.24 9.45
N ASP A 163 18.57 23.71 8.41
CA ASP A 163 17.57 24.76 8.50
C ASP A 163 16.17 24.14 8.61
N PHE A 164 15.60 24.11 9.81
CA PHE A 164 14.28 23.55 10.11
C PHE A 164 13.13 24.55 9.96
N SER A 165 13.34 25.66 9.27
CA SER A 165 12.28 26.63 8.99
C SER A 165 11.26 26.07 8.00
N GLN A 166 9.99 26.48 8.14
CA GLN A 166 8.94 26.14 7.19
C GLN A 166 9.28 26.61 5.77
N GLU A 167 9.87 27.80 5.66
CA GLU A 167 10.31 28.38 4.37
C GLU A 167 11.32 27.50 3.64
N ASN A 168 12.20 26.80 4.38
CA ASN A 168 13.15 25.88 3.79
C ASN A 168 12.48 24.60 3.28
N TYR A 169 11.51 24.06 4.05
CA TYR A 169 10.79 22.86 3.65
C TYR A 169 9.75 23.13 2.53
N ASP A 170 9.25 24.33 2.39
CA ASP A 170 8.34 24.73 1.30
C ASP A 170 9.03 24.74 -0.09
N LYS A 171 10.36 24.63 -0.12
CA LYS A 171 11.13 24.55 -1.37
C LYS A 171 11.11 23.18 -2.02
N ILE A 172 10.71 22.15 -1.30
CA ILE A 172 10.77 20.76 -1.75
C ILE A 172 9.38 20.14 -1.72
N ASP A 173 9.15 19.19 -2.59
CA ASP A 173 7.94 18.37 -2.61
C ASP A 173 8.32 16.89 -2.64
N LEU A 174 7.80 16.12 -1.68
CA LEU A 174 8.05 14.68 -1.54
C LEU A 174 6.93 13.81 -2.11
N HIS A 175 5.95 14.41 -2.78
CA HIS A 175 4.91 13.66 -3.48
C HIS A 175 5.41 13.11 -4.82
N ARG A 176 4.71 12.13 -5.35
CA ARG A 176 4.86 11.75 -6.76
C ARG A 176 4.39 12.92 -7.66
N PRO A 177 5.06 13.22 -8.78
CA PRO A 177 6.20 12.51 -9.36
C PRO A 177 7.58 13.02 -8.89
N TYR A 178 7.66 13.99 -7.99
CA TYR A 178 8.89 14.73 -7.66
C TYR A 178 10.02 13.86 -7.08
N VAL A 179 9.67 12.73 -6.47
CA VAL A 179 10.64 11.78 -5.89
C VAL A 179 10.86 10.53 -6.73
N ASP A 180 10.12 10.36 -7.82
CA ASP A 180 10.15 9.13 -8.62
C ASP A 180 11.51 8.90 -9.32
N ASP A 181 12.22 10.00 -9.63
CA ASP A 181 13.53 9.96 -10.30
C ASP A 181 14.72 9.93 -9.31
N ILE A 182 14.46 9.89 -7.99
CA ILE A 182 15.52 9.81 -7.00
C ILE A 182 15.99 8.36 -6.87
N VAL A 183 17.22 8.12 -7.29
CA VAL A 183 17.89 6.83 -7.18
C VAL A 183 18.97 6.91 -6.11
N LEU A 184 19.03 5.93 -5.22
CA LEU A 184 20.07 5.85 -4.19
C LEU A 184 21.01 4.68 -4.50
N VAL A 185 22.21 4.73 -3.95
CA VAL A 185 23.18 3.63 -4.03
C VAL A 185 23.06 2.73 -2.80
N ASN A 186 23.21 1.43 -2.98
CA ASN A 186 23.32 0.48 -1.88
C ASN A 186 24.79 0.39 -1.39
N GLU A 187 25.06 -0.46 -0.40
CA GLU A 187 26.40 -0.62 0.18
C GLU A 187 27.41 -1.27 -0.79
N GLU A 188 26.92 -1.87 -1.87
CA GLU A 188 27.74 -2.54 -2.89
C GLU A 188 28.11 -1.62 -4.06
N GLY A 189 27.50 -0.41 -4.16
CA GLY A 189 27.76 0.65 -5.16
C GLY A 189 26.81 0.66 -6.32
#